data_bc6b88dde58050e098afda1393bff632
#
_entry.id   bc6b88dde58050e098afda1393bff632
#
_cell.length_a   1.000
_cell.length_b   1.000
_cell.length_c   1.000
_cell.angle_alpha   90.00
_cell.angle_beta   90.00
_cell.angle_gamma   90.00
#
_symmetry.space_group_name_H-M   'P 1'
#
loop_
_entity.id
_entity.type
_entity.pdbx_description
1 polymer ?
#
loop_
_entity_poly.entity_id
_entity_poly.type
_entity_poly.pdbx_seq_one_letter_code
_entity_poly.pdbx_strand_id
1 'polypeptide(L)'
;MFRPILKRALAYCPQRLVGVAVDDTRLRKTGRSIPQAFYQRDPLSPPFHLNLMLGLRFLQASLLVPLHHTTSVGTRALPIRFQEVSRIKRPGKKATEEMKKQYREAVKQRNLSRSFVEMAKQLRQELDQAGGSDKILVLAGDGSFCNRTCFGEIPERSVLLVRARKDAKLCFRASTDSRRFYGVDKFTPEQVRKDDGRNWKTT
;
A
#
# COMPACT_ATOMS: atom_id res chain seq x y z
N MET A 1 9.83 -7.21 17.48
CA MET A 1 8.76 -6.81 18.43
C MET A 1 7.39 -7.34 18.02
N PHE A 2 6.97 -7.25 16.75
CA PHE A 2 5.59 -7.58 16.30
C PHE A 2 5.33 -9.07 15.96
N ARG A 3 6.35 -9.89 15.65
CA ARG A 3 6.17 -11.32 15.36
C ARG A 3 5.38 -12.13 16.41
N PRO A 4 5.63 -11.96 17.73
CA PRO A 4 4.84 -12.65 18.74
C PRO A 4 3.36 -12.24 18.73
N ILE A 5 3.08 -10.98 18.39
CA ILE A 5 1.71 -10.45 18.30
C ILE A 5 0.99 -11.14 17.14
N LEU A 6 1.62 -11.22 15.96
CA LEU A 6 1.03 -11.87 14.78
C LEU A 6 0.70 -13.35 15.10
N LYS A 7 1.64 -14.10 15.67
CA LYS A 7 1.43 -15.51 16.02
C LYS A 7 0.26 -15.71 16.99
N ARG A 8 0.17 -14.87 18.04
CA ARG A 8 -0.95 -14.94 19.00
C ARG A 8 -2.27 -14.52 18.37
N ALA A 9 -2.26 -13.45 17.58
CA ALA A 9 -3.48 -12.91 16.96
C ALA A 9 -4.06 -13.84 15.89
N LEU A 10 -3.23 -14.64 15.21
CA LEU A 10 -3.70 -15.64 14.24
C LEU A 10 -4.64 -16.69 14.85
N ALA A 11 -4.49 -17.01 16.14
CA ALA A 11 -5.41 -17.91 16.83
C ALA A 11 -6.86 -17.37 16.86
N TYR A 12 -7.03 -16.05 16.75
CA TYR A 12 -8.34 -15.37 16.66
C TYR A 12 -8.81 -15.15 15.23
N CYS A 13 -8.06 -15.60 14.23
CA CYS A 13 -8.39 -15.49 12.81
C CYS A 13 -8.52 -16.89 12.19
N PRO A 14 -9.55 -17.69 12.55
CA PRO A 14 -9.72 -19.06 12.04
C PRO A 14 -10.00 -19.08 10.53
N GLN A 15 -10.49 -17.96 9.96
CA GLN A 15 -10.86 -17.86 8.56
C GLN A 15 -9.63 -18.05 7.65
N ARG A 16 -9.90 -18.51 6.42
CA ARG A 16 -8.87 -18.62 5.37
C ARG A 16 -8.30 -17.26 4.97
N LEU A 17 -9.07 -16.18 5.10
CA LEU A 17 -8.64 -14.83 4.77
C LEU A 17 -8.09 -14.12 6.01
N VAL A 18 -6.89 -13.57 5.89
CA VAL A 18 -6.24 -12.76 6.94
C VAL A 18 -6.12 -11.34 6.41
N GLY A 19 -6.93 -10.44 6.96
CA GLY A 19 -6.95 -9.03 6.58
C GLY A 19 -5.85 -8.23 7.29
N VAL A 20 -5.11 -7.43 6.53
CA VAL A 20 -4.13 -6.47 7.05
C VAL A 20 -4.38 -5.11 6.40
N ALA A 21 -4.70 -4.11 7.21
CA ALA A 21 -4.80 -2.73 6.75
C ALA A 21 -3.39 -2.10 6.73
N VAL A 22 -3.06 -1.42 5.62
CA VAL A 22 -1.78 -0.71 5.45
C VAL A 22 -2.04 0.76 5.17
N ASP A 23 -1.37 1.62 5.92
CA ASP A 23 -1.52 3.07 5.79
C ASP A 23 -0.17 3.79 5.80
N ASP A 24 -0.12 4.95 5.14
CA ASP A 24 0.99 5.88 5.08
C ASP A 24 0.83 6.96 6.16
N THR A 25 1.47 6.75 7.27
CA THR A 25 1.36 7.62 8.45
C THR A 25 2.52 8.61 8.51
N ARG A 26 2.21 9.88 8.83
CA ARG A 26 3.19 10.96 8.97
C ARG A 26 3.19 11.48 10.39
N LEU A 27 4.36 11.47 11.02
CA LEU A 27 4.56 11.99 12.36
C LEU A 27 5.23 13.36 12.30
N ARG A 28 4.49 14.40 12.65
CA ARG A 28 5.00 15.77 12.73
C ARG A 28 6.12 15.87 13.77
N LYS A 29 7.17 16.60 13.42
CA LYS A 29 8.33 16.87 14.27
C LYS A 29 8.64 18.36 14.30
N THR A 30 9.17 18.85 15.42
CA THR A 30 9.56 20.25 15.59
C THR A 30 11.08 20.45 15.67
N GLY A 31 11.83 19.40 16.00
CA GLY A 31 13.29 19.44 16.09
C GLY A 31 13.97 19.48 14.72
N ARG A 32 14.94 20.41 14.55
CA ARG A 32 15.69 20.59 13.29
C ARG A 32 16.73 19.52 13.03
N SER A 33 17.23 18.85 14.07
CA SER A 33 18.32 17.87 14.02
C SER A 33 17.83 16.42 14.09
N ILE A 34 16.56 16.16 13.80
CA ILE A 34 16.02 14.80 13.80
C ILE A 34 16.44 14.08 12.51
N PRO A 35 17.21 13.00 12.61
CA PRO A 35 17.58 12.21 11.43
C PRO A 35 16.35 11.77 10.64
N GLN A 36 16.44 11.74 9.31
CA GLN A 36 15.38 11.33 8.40
C GLN A 36 14.12 12.23 8.37
N ALA A 37 13.99 13.23 9.27
CA ALA A 37 12.91 14.20 9.18
C ALA A 37 13.08 15.09 7.94
N PHE A 38 11.99 15.31 7.22
CA PHE A 38 11.99 16.16 6.02
C PHE A 38 10.68 16.91 5.88
N TYR A 39 10.72 17.99 5.11
CA TYR A 39 9.52 18.74 4.75
C TYR A 39 8.70 17.95 3.74
N GLN A 40 7.45 17.73 4.05
CA GLN A 40 6.49 17.02 3.23
C GLN A 40 5.14 17.73 3.27
N ARG A 41 4.31 17.51 2.26
CA ARG A 41 2.97 18.07 2.25
C ARG A 41 2.18 17.54 3.44
N ASP A 42 1.54 18.45 4.17
CA ASP A 42 0.63 18.09 5.25
C ASP A 42 -0.63 17.43 4.63
N PRO A 43 -0.97 16.18 4.98
CA PRO A 43 -2.14 15.50 4.45
C PRO A 43 -3.46 16.18 4.84
N LEU A 44 -3.46 16.95 5.92
CA LEU A 44 -4.63 17.71 6.40
C LEU A 44 -4.74 19.09 5.76
N SER A 45 -3.82 19.47 4.87
CA SER A 45 -3.91 20.74 4.15
C SER A 45 -5.12 20.79 3.24
N PRO A 46 -5.83 21.92 3.16
CA PRO A 46 -6.86 22.14 2.17
C PRO A 46 -6.33 21.94 0.74
N PRO A 47 -7.16 21.48 -0.21
CA PRO A 47 -6.71 21.18 -1.57
C PRO A 47 -6.15 22.40 -2.32
N PHE A 48 -6.58 23.60 -1.96
CA PHE A 48 -6.19 24.87 -2.57
C PHE A 48 -5.00 25.56 -1.87
N HIS A 49 -4.50 25.00 -0.77
CA HIS A 49 -3.39 25.58 -0.02
C HIS A 49 -2.34 24.50 0.31
N LEU A 50 -1.09 24.78 -0.08
CA LEU A 50 0.01 23.85 0.17
C LEU A 50 0.69 24.19 1.49
N ASN A 51 0.38 23.43 2.54
CA ASN A 51 1.13 23.46 3.78
C ASN A 51 2.20 22.37 3.79
N LEU A 52 3.39 22.74 4.27
CA LEU A 52 4.48 21.81 4.48
C LEU A 52 4.67 21.57 5.98
N MET A 53 4.82 20.31 6.35
CA MET A 53 5.16 19.91 7.70
C MET A 53 6.53 19.23 7.73
N LEU A 54 7.34 19.53 8.74
CA LEU A 54 8.53 18.75 9.05
C LEU A 54 8.09 17.47 9.75
N GLY A 55 8.54 16.30 9.29
CA GLY A 55 8.12 15.05 9.92
C GLY A 55 8.81 13.82 9.38
N LEU A 56 8.54 12.71 10.03
CA LEU A 56 8.92 11.37 9.63
C LEU A 56 7.75 10.71 8.91
N ARG A 57 8.04 9.78 8.01
CA ARG A 57 7.05 9.02 7.26
C ARG A 57 7.18 7.53 7.58
N PHE A 58 6.07 6.88 7.84
CA PHE A 58 6.03 5.47 8.18
C PHE A 58 4.96 4.75 7.38
N LEU A 59 5.22 3.49 7.08
CA LEU A 59 4.19 2.52 6.73
C LEU A 59 3.79 1.77 7.99
N GLN A 60 2.49 1.79 8.29
CA GLN A 60 1.89 1.02 9.36
C GLN A 60 1.07 -0.12 8.77
N ALA A 61 1.27 -1.33 9.25
CA ALA A 61 0.40 -2.46 8.97
C ALA A 61 -0.30 -2.92 10.25
N SER A 62 -1.61 -3.10 10.16
CA SER A 62 -2.46 -3.53 11.26
C SER A 62 -3.26 -4.77 10.88
N LEU A 63 -3.14 -5.84 11.64
CA LEU A 63 -3.94 -7.04 11.47
C LEU A 63 -5.39 -6.75 11.86
N LEU A 64 -6.33 -7.13 11.02
CA LEU A 64 -7.76 -6.99 11.27
C LEU A 64 -8.28 -8.27 11.96
N VAL A 65 -8.50 -8.18 13.26
CA VAL A 65 -8.97 -9.31 14.08
C VAL A 65 -10.48 -9.22 14.24
N PRO A 66 -11.24 -10.24 13.83
CA PRO A 66 -12.68 -10.27 14.02
C PRO A 66 -13.07 -10.29 15.50
N LEU A 67 -14.15 -9.60 15.86
CA LEU A 67 -14.74 -9.64 17.20
C LEU A 67 -15.83 -10.71 17.22
N HIS A 68 -15.53 -11.85 17.81
CA HIS A 68 -16.45 -13.01 17.82
C HIS A 68 -17.63 -12.91 18.79
N HIS A 69 -17.68 -11.85 19.62
CA HIS A 69 -18.65 -11.75 20.71
C HIS A 69 -19.76 -10.73 20.49
N THR A 70 -19.86 -10.15 19.31
CA THR A 70 -20.90 -9.18 19.00
C THR A 70 -21.74 -9.65 17.82
N THR A 71 -23.06 -9.45 17.88
CA THR A 71 -23.99 -9.65 16.77
C THR A 71 -23.71 -8.74 15.56
N SER A 72 -22.85 -7.73 15.74
CA SER A 72 -22.33 -6.88 14.68
C SER A 72 -20.95 -7.38 14.20
N VAL A 73 -20.76 -7.39 12.89
CA VAL A 73 -19.47 -7.74 12.24
C VAL A 73 -18.44 -6.65 12.55
N GLY A 74 -17.88 -6.70 13.76
CA GLY A 74 -16.84 -5.78 14.20
C GLY A 74 -15.44 -6.37 13.99
N THR A 75 -14.47 -5.53 13.72
CA THR A 75 -13.05 -5.90 13.68
C THR A 75 -12.21 -4.94 14.50
N ARG A 76 -11.13 -5.44 15.10
CA ARG A 76 -10.09 -4.60 15.71
C ARG A 76 -8.82 -4.63 14.90
N ALA A 77 -8.24 -3.46 14.69
CA ALA A 77 -6.94 -3.32 14.05
C ALA A 77 -5.84 -3.40 15.11
N LEU A 78 -5.01 -4.46 15.04
CA LEU A 78 -3.83 -4.62 15.89
C LEU A 78 -2.58 -4.24 15.10
N PRO A 79 -1.81 -3.21 15.50
CA PRO A 79 -0.57 -2.86 14.82
C PRO A 79 0.43 -4.02 14.88
N ILE A 80 0.87 -4.51 13.72
CA ILE A 80 1.82 -5.64 13.60
C ILE A 80 3.13 -5.21 12.94
N ARG A 81 3.15 -4.05 12.28
CA ARG A 81 4.36 -3.50 11.66
C ARG A 81 4.30 -1.99 11.64
N PHE A 82 5.46 -1.37 11.93
CA PHE A 82 5.66 0.06 11.79
C PHE A 82 7.06 0.28 11.21
N GLN A 83 7.14 0.71 9.97
CA GLN A 83 8.38 0.79 9.20
C GLN A 83 8.59 2.20 8.68
N GLU A 84 9.76 2.77 8.96
CA GLU A 84 10.12 4.08 8.44
C GLU A 84 10.34 4.02 6.92
N VAL A 85 9.80 5.03 6.24
CA VAL A 85 10.03 5.27 4.81
C VAL A 85 10.99 6.43 4.67
N SER A 86 12.27 6.09 4.59
CA SER A 86 13.34 7.09 4.50
C SER A 86 13.29 7.87 3.20
N ARG A 87 13.53 9.17 3.28
CA ARG A 87 13.66 10.03 2.11
C ARG A 87 15.05 9.93 1.51
N ILE A 88 15.11 9.85 0.19
CA ILE A 88 16.34 10.07 -0.55
C ILE A 88 16.49 11.57 -0.81
N LYS A 89 17.60 12.14 -0.33
CA LYS A 89 17.87 13.57 -0.48
C LYS A 89 18.07 13.92 -1.96
N ARG A 90 17.28 14.86 -2.45
CA ARG A 90 17.41 15.35 -3.82
C ARG A 90 18.73 16.12 -3.97
N PRO A 91 19.52 15.86 -5.01
CA PRO A 91 20.73 16.62 -5.29
C PRO A 91 20.39 18.08 -5.60
N GLY A 92 21.31 18.98 -5.27
CA GLY A 92 21.14 20.42 -5.49
C GLY A 92 21.09 20.79 -7.00
N LYS A 93 20.74 22.03 -7.30
CA LYS A 93 20.63 22.53 -8.69
C LYS A 93 21.93 22.38 -9.48
N LYS A 94 23.08 22.53 -8.82
CA LYS A 94 24.44 22.44 -9.41
C LYS A 94 25.01 21.02 -9.46
N ALA A 95 24.22 19.99 -9.12
CA ALA A 95 24.69 18.61 -9.14
C ALA A 95 24.96 18.12 -10.57
N THR A 96 25.95 17.26 -10.71
CA THR A 96 26.31 16.64 -11.99
C THR A 96 25.19 15.74 -12.50
N GLU A 97 25.17 15.46 -13.80
CA GLU A 97 24.17 14.53 -14.37
C GLU A 97 24.30 13.12 -13.79
N GLU A 98 25.49 12.71 -13.41
CA GLU A 98 25.75 11.44 -12.75
C GLU A 98 25.08 11.35 -11.37
N MET A 99 25.20 12.38 -10.54
CA MET A 99 24.49 12.48 -9.25
C MET A 99 22.97 12.50 -9.44
N LYS A 100 22.47 13.16 -10.48
CA LYS A 100 21.04 13.16 -10.80
C LYS A 100 20.56 11.79 -11.28
N LYS A 101 21.38 11.06 -12.03
CA LYS A 101 21.09 9.68 -12.47
C LYS A 101 21.03 8.73 -11.27
N GLN A 102 22.05 8.76 -10.40
CA GLN A 102 22.07 7.97 -9.17
C GLN A 102 20.86 8.25 -8.28
N TYR A 103 20.47 9.52 -8.12
CA TYR A 103 19.26 9.89 -7.40
C TYR A 103 18.00 9.28 -8.02
N ARG A 104 17.85 9.35 -9.35
CA ARG A 104 16.69 8.77 -10.04
C ARG A 104 16.61 7.26 -9.85
N GLU A 105 17.74 6.56 -9.90
CA GLU A 105 17.82 5.12 -9.66
C GLU A 105 17.50 4.78 -8.19
N ALA A 106 18.07 5.50 -7.26
CA ALA A 106 17.78 5.33 -5.84
C ALA A 106 16.30 5.55 -5.51
N VAL A 107 15.66 6.58 -6.11
CA VAL A 107 14.21 6.83 -5.94
C VAL A 107 13.35 5.71 -6.55
N LYS A 108 13.77 5.12 -7.67
CA LYS A 108 13.07 3.96 -8.24
C LYS A 108 13.10 2.76 -7.30
N GLN A 109 14.23 2.54 -6.62
CA GLN A 109 14.42 1.40 -5.72
C GLN A 109 13.84 1.61 -4.32
N ARG A 110 13.77 2.87 -3.84
CA ARG A 110 13.34 3.21 -2.47
C ARG A 110 12.22 4.24 -2.49
N ASN A 111 11.06 3.85 -2.98
CA ASN A 111 9.84 4.67 -2.92
C ASN A 111 8.78 3.97 -2.07
N LEU A 112 7.69 4.68 -1.79
CA LEU A 112 6.58 4.17 -0.98
C LEU A 112 6.03 2.83 -1.50
N SER A 113 5.87 2.70 -2.82
CA SER A 113 5.35 1.47 -3.44
C SER A 113 6.31 0.28 -3.25
N ARG A 114 7.62 0.51 -3.38
CA ARG A 114 8.64 -0.51 -3.11
C ARG A 114 8.67 -0.91 -1.63
N SER A 115 8.63 0.07 -0.73
CA SER A 115 8.56 -0.19 0.71
C SER A 115 7.30 -0.98 1.08
N PHE A 116 6.17 -0.69 0.43
CA PHE A 116 4.93 -1.47 0.61
C PHE A 116 5.09 -2.92 0.13
N VAL A 117 5.63 -3.13 -1.07
CA VAL A 117 5.86 -4.48 -1.62
C VAL A 117 6.80 -5.29 -0.74
N GLU A 118 7.88 -4.68 -0.26
CA GLU A 118 8.82 -5.32 0.64
C GLU A 118 8.15 -5.71 1.97
N MET A 119 7.37 -4.79 2.55
CA MET A 119 6.56 -5.09 3.74
C MET A 119 5.57 -6.23 3.47
N ALA A 120 4.89 -6.25 2.32
CA ALA A 120 3.96 -7.30 1.95
C ALA A 120 4.65 -8.69 1.87
N LYS A 121 5.83 -8.76 1.27
CA LYS A 121 6.64 -9.98 1.19
C LYS A 121 7.07 -10.47 2.59
N GLN A 122 7.51 -9.56 3.44
CA GLN A 122 7.88 -9.89 4.82
C GLN A 122 6.66 -10.37 5.64
N LEU A 123 5.52 -9.72 5.51
CA LEU A 123 4.27 -10.13 6.18
C LEU A 123 3.81 -11.50 5.71
N ARG A 124 3.90 -11.80 4.40
CA ARG A 124 3.58 -13.13 3.86
C ARG A 124 4.50 -14.19 4.46
N GLN A 125 5.80 -13.95 4.46
CA GLN A 125 6.78 -14.87 5.03
C GLN A 125 6.54 -15.10 6.54
N GLU A 126 6.25 -14.05 7.28
CA GLU A 126 5.95 -14.17 8.73
C GLU A 126 4.64 -14.91 8.98
N LEU A 127 3.63 -14.72 8.13
CA LEU A 127 2.37 -15.47 8.21
C LEU A 127 2.60 -16.96 7.95
N ASP A 128 3.41 -17.31 6.95
CA ASP A 128 3.77 -18.71 6.68
C ASP A 128 4.51 -19.34 7.86
N GLN A 129 5.49 -18.63 8.44
CA GLN A 129 6.25 -19.10 9.61
C GLN A 129 5.39 -19.20 10.88
N ALA A 130 4.30 -18.46 10.97
CA ALA A 130 3.36 -18.51 12.08
C ALA A 130 2.31 -19.64 11.96
N GLY A 131 2.38 -20.45 10.91
CA GLY A 131 1.45 -21.56 10.66
C GLY A 131 0.26 -21.17 9.75
N GLY A 132 0.32 -20.02 9.07
CA GLY A 132 -0.74 -19.56 8.15
C GLY A 132 -0.42 -19.78 6.68
N SER A 133 0.28 -20.86 6.34
CA SER A 133 0.67 -21.18 4.96
C SER A 133 -0.51 -21.48 4.04
N ASP A 134 -1.63 -21.95 4.59
CA ASP A 134 -2.90 -22.21 3.89
C ASP A 134 -3.76 -20.94 3.73
N LYS A 135 -3.43 -19.88 4.43
CA LYS A 135 -4.21 -18.64 4.48
C LYS A 135 -3.85 -17.68 3.34
N ILE A 136 -4.85 -16.91 2.90
CA ILE A 136 -4.69 -15.83 1.92
C ILE A 136 -4.53 -14.51 2.68
N LEU A 137 -3.43 -13.80 2.42
CA LEU A 137 -3.17 -12.49 2.98
C LEU A 137 -3.91 -11.41 2.14
N VAL A 138 -4.85 -10.71 2.76
CA VAL A 138 -5.56 -9.59 2.12
C VAL A 138 -4.98 -8.28 2.64
N LEU A 139 -4.29 -7.55 1.77
CA LEU A 139 -3.70 -6.25 2.08
C LEU A 139 -4.66 -5.15 1.63
N ALA A 140 -5.24 -4.43 2.57
CA ALA A 140 -6.13 -3.30 2.31
C ALA A 140 -5.39 -1.99 2.50
N GLY A 141 -5.41 -1.11 1.49
CA GLY A 141 -4.73 0.18 1.52
C GLY A 141 -5.47 1.29 0.80
N ASP A 142 -4.96 2.50 0.90
CA ASP A 142 -5.50 3.67 0.22
C ASP A 142 -5.10 3.72 -1.27
N GLY A 143 -5.52 4.79 -1.97
CA GLY A 143 -5.21 5.01 -3.38
C GLY A 143 -3.72 5.20 -3.70
N SER A 144 -2.86 5.46 -2.72
CA SER A 144 -1.41 5.59 -2.92
C SER A 144 -0.78 4.28 -3.38
N PHE A 145 -1.38 3.15 -3.01
CA PHE A 145 -0.93 1.81 -3.37
C PHE A 145 -1.60 1.27 -4.66
N CYS A 146 -2.53 2.03 -5.25
CA CYS A 146 -3.17 1.66 -6.52
C CYS A 146 -2.24 1.97 -7.70
N ASN A 147 -1.19 1.19 -7.86
CA ASN A 147 -0.21 1.37 -8.93
C ASN A 147 0.39 0.04 -9.39
N ARG A 148 1.01 0.07 -10.61
CA ARG A 148 1.57 -1.11 -11.26
C ARG A 148 2.58 -1.87 -10.40
N THR A 149 3.42 -1.17 -9.65
CA THR A 149 4.45 -1.81 -8.80
C THR A 149 3.80 -2.65 -7.70
N CYS A 150 2.80 -2.08 -7.00
CA CYS A 150 2.11 -2.78 -5.94
C CYS A 150 1.34 -4.00 -6.46
N PHE A 151 0.61 -3.87 -7.57
CA PHE A 151 -0.13 -5.00 -8.15
C PHE A 151 0.77 -6.07 -8.79
N GLY A 152 1.86 -5.66 -9.44
CA GLY A 152 2.73 -6.58 -10.18
C GLY A 152 3.69 -7.39 -9.31
N GLU A 153 3.95 -6.94 -8.08
CA GLU A 153 4.97 -7.55 -7.22
C GLU A 153 4.41 -8.03 -5.88
N ILE A 154 3.08 -8.08 -5.75
CA ILE A 154 2.43 -8.66 -4.57
C ILE A 154 2.83 -10.15 -4.44
N PRO A 155 3.16 -10.65 -3.26
CA PRO A 155 3.56 -12.04 -3.10
C PRO A 155 2.41 -13.01 -3.40
N GLU A 156 2.75 -14.23 -3.76
CA GLU A 156 1.78 -15.31 -3.96
C GLU A 156 0.90 -15.51 -2.72
N ARG A 157 -0.29 -16.05 -2.94
CA ARG A 157 -1.30 -16.24 -1.88
C ARG A 157 -1.63 -14.95 -1.13
N SER A 158 -1.53 -13.81 -1.85
CA SER A 158 -1.91 -12.50 -1.33
C SER A 158 -2.80 -11.77 -2.32
N VAL A 159 -3.69 -10.93 -1.79
CA VAL A 159 -4.61 -10.09 -2.56
C VAL A 159 -4.42 -8.64 -2.11
N LEU A 160 -4.36 -7.73 -3.07
CA LEU A 160 -4.29 -6.30 -2.82
C LEU A 160 -5.66 -5.66 -3.06
N LEU A 161 -6.23 -5.08 -2.02
CA LEU A 161 -7.49 -4.34 -2.05
C LEU A 161 -7.21 -2.86 -1.82
N VAL A 162 -7.36 -2.04 -2.86
CA VAL A 162 -7.05 -0.61 -2.79
C VAL A 162 -8.09 0.22 -3.51
N ARG A 163 -8.24 1.47 -3.08
CA ARG A 163 -9.15 2.41 -3.70
C ARG A 163 -8.57 2.91 -5.03
N ALA A 164 -9.23 2.62 -6.14
CA ALA A 164 -8.92 3.22 -7.42
C ALA A 164 -9.48 4.66 -7.51
N ARG A 165 -8.78 5.53 -8.22
CA ARG A 165 -9.33 6.84 -8.61
C ARG A 165 -10.43 6.65 -9.64
N LYS A 166 -11.51 7.42 -9.53
CA LYS A 166 -12.64 7.36 -10.48
C LYS A 166 -12.26 7.68 -11.94
N ASP A 167 -11.19 8.47 -12.12
CA ASP A 167 -10.65 8.91 -13.40
C ASP A 167 -9.44 8.07 -13.87
N ALA A 168 -9.10 6.98 -13.18
CA ALA A 168 -8.00 6.10 -13.58
C ALA A 168 -8.29 5.46 -14.94
N LYS A 169 -7.35 5.57 -15.87
CA LYS A 169 -7.46 4.93 -17.19
C LYS A 169 -7.04 3.48 -17.09
N LEU A 170 -8.01 2.60 -17.15
CA LEU A 170 -7.85 1.16 -17.12
C LEU A 170 -8.02 0.57 -18.52
N CYS A 171 -7.53 -0.63 -18.75
CA CYS A 171 -7.76 -1.39 -19.98
C CYS A 171 -7.86 -2.89 -19.64
N PHE A 172 -8.58 -3.64 -20.44
CA PHE A 172 -8.60 -5.09 -20.35
C PHE A 172 -7.27 -5.67 -20.85
N ARG A 173 -7.04 -6.91 -20.52
CA ARG A 173 -5.95 -7.68 -21.13
C ARG A 173 -6.20 -7.77 -22.63
N ALA A 174 -5.15 -7.65 -23.44
CA ALA A 174 -5.25 -7.87 -24.87
C ALA A 174 -5.63 -9.33 -25.19
N SER A 175 -6.16 -9.57 -26.37
CA SER A 175 -6.41 -10.94 -26.87
C SER A 175 -5.11 -11.74 -26.89
N THR A 176 -5.23 -13.06 -26.80
CA THR A 176 -4.10 -14.01 -26.80
C THR A 176 -3.22 -13.88 -28.03
N ASP A 177 -3.79 -13.45 -29.15
CA ASP A 177 -3.09 -13.29 -30.45
C ASP A 177 -2.36 -11.95 -30.58
N SER A 178 -2.51 -11.06 -29.59
CA SER A 178 -1.88 -9.76 -29.59
C SER A 178 -0.48 -9.82 -28.99
N ARG A 179 0.49 -9.17 -29.65
CA ARG A 179 1.83 -8.92 -29.04
C ARG A 179 1.78 -7.96 -27.86
N ARG A 180 0.66 -7.27 -27.61
CA ARG A 180 0.47 -6.33 -26.53
C ARG A 180 -0.11 -7.05 -25.32
N PHE A 181 0.33 -6.67 -24.12
CA PHE A 181 -0.23 -7.18 -22.86
C PHE A 181 -1.60 -6.54 -22.55
N TYR A 182 -1.80 -5.27 -22.91
CA TYR A 182 -3.02 -4.52 -22.67
C TYR A 182 -3.78 -4.22 -23.95
N GLY A 183 -5.11 -4.30 -23.89
CA GLY A 183 -6.00 -3.89 -24.96
C GLY A 183 -5.87 -2.40 -25.31
N VAL A 184 -6.39 -2.03 -26.48
CA VAL A 184 -6.32 -0.65 -26.99
C VAL A 184 -7.35 0.23 -26.28
N ASP A 185 -8.53 -0.32 -26.01
CA ASP A 185 -9.66 0.41 -25.43
C ASP A 185 -9.42 0.69 -23.96
N LYS A 186 -9.56 1.96 -23.62
CA LYS A 186 -9.41 2.45 -22.26
C LYS A 186 -10.77 2.84 -21.68
N PHE A 187 -10.99 2.53 -20.44
CA PHE A 187 -12.17 2.91 -19.68
C PHE A 187 -11.77 3.44 -18.31
N THR A 188 -12.71 4.10 -17.64
CA THR A 188 -12.53 4.57 -16.27
C THR A 188 -13.50 3.86 -15.32
N PRO A 189 -13.20 3.71 -14.02
CA PRO A 189 -14.14 3.20 -13.04
C PRO A 189 -15.48 3.98 -13.04
N GLU A 190 -15.43 5.29 -13.28
CA GLU A 190 -16.64 6.12 -13.35
C GLU A 190 -17.51 5.80 -14.58
N GLN A 191 -16.90 5.51 -15.72
CA GLN A 191 -17.64 5.05 -16.91
C GLN A 191 -18.33 3.71 -16.64
N VAL A 192 -17.62 2.77 -16.02
CA VAL A 192 -18.19 1.46 -15.66
C VAL A 192 -19.33 1.60 -14.64
N ARG A 193 -19.19 2.51 -13.67
CA ARG A 193 -20.23 2.77 -12.68
C ARG A 193 -21.51 3.34 -13.28
N LYS A 194 -21.40 4.17 -14.32
CA LYS A 194 -22.52 4.81 -15.02
C LYS A 194 -23.14 3.96 -16.13
N ASP A 195 -22.54 2.82 -16.43
CA ASP A 195 -23.04 1.91 -17.45
C ASP A 195 -24.16 1.05 -16.88
N ASP A 196 -25.40 1.47 -17.09
CA ASP A 196 -26.61 0.81 -16.61
C ASP A 196 -26.85 -0.58 -17.23
N GLY A 197 -26.16 -0.92 -18.33
CA GLY A 197 -26.19 -2.23 -18.97
C GLY A 197 -25.38 -3.32 -18.29
N ARG A 198 -24.61 -2.98 -17.24
CA ARG A 198 -23.77 -3.94 -16.53
C ARG A 198 -24.46 -4.54 -15.32
N ASN A 199 -24.67 -5.85 -15.37
CA ASN A 199 -25.10 -6.62 -14.21
C ASN A 199 -23.97 -6.72 -13.18
N TRP A 200 -24.07 -5.96 -12.09
CA TRP A 200 -23.20 -6.10 -10.94
C TRP A 200 -23.50 -7.42 -10.23
N LYS A 201 -22.50 -8.29 -10.11
CA LYS A 201 -22.64 -9.52 -9.30
C LYS A 201 -22.21 -9.19 -7.87
N THR A 202 -23.10 -9.43 -6.93
CA THR A 202 -22.74 -9.45 -5.51
C THR A 202 -22.03 -10.75 -5.22
N THR A 203 -20.80 -10.66 -4.70
CA THR A 203 -20.00 -11.82 -4.25
C THR A 203 -20.02 -11.91 -2.75
#